data_e5aadc942be6df8cd37f087bde52e2cf
#
_entry.id   e5aadc942be6df8cd37f087bde52e2cf
#
_cell.length_a   1.000
_cell.length_b   1.000
_cell.length_c   1.000
_cell.angle_alpha   90.00
_cell.angle_beta   90.00
_cell.angle_gamma   90.00
#
_symmetry.space_group_name_H-M   'P 1'
#
loop_
_entity.id
_entity.type
_entity.pdbx_description
1 polymer ?
#
loop_
_entity_poly.entity_id
_entity_poly.type
_entity_poly.pdbx_seq_one_letter_code
_entity_poly.pdbx_strand_id
1 'polypeptide(L)'
;PRSTSSAASDVYKRQGDIRYSKFDRKVINQNSFFTPDEELVPQLEDLITKLRKEGDSVGAEVTVIATNAPAGLGEPVFDRLDAEICHGLMSINAVKGVEIGEGFKCVSSLGSQFRDEIDSSGFLSNSAGGILGGISTGQDILAKLALKPTSSIRKSGRTLNTVGEEVEVSTTGRHDPCVGIRAVPIAEAMMAITILDHYLRDRAQNHR
;
A
#
# COMPACT_ATOMS: atom_id res chain seq x y z
N PRO A 1 8.19 -19.68 -23.53
CA PRO A 1 7.59 -19.40 -22.25
C PRO A 1 7.83 -17.92 -21.95
N ARG A 2 6.80 -17.09 -22.07
CA ARG A 2 6.87 -15.70 -21.64
C ARG A 2 6.98 -15.74 -20.12
N SER A 3 8.05 -15.19 -19.57
CA SER A 3 8.17 -14.96 -18.14
C SER A 3 7.07 -13.96 -17.75
N THR A 4 6.00 -14.45 -17.16
CA THR A 4 5.00 -13.63 -16.49
C THR A 4 5.60 -13.17 -15.17
N SER A 5 6.54 -12.24 -15.20
CA SER A 5 6.83 -11.45 -14.02
C SER A 5 5.67 -10.48 -13.89
N SER A 6 4.71 -10.81 -13.02
CA SER A 6 3.79 -9.80 -12.51
C SER A 6 4.65 -8.78 -11.76
N ALA A 7 4.96 -7.68 -12.42
CA ALA A 7 5.72 -6.61 -11.78
C ALA A 7 4.75 -5.86 -10.88
N ALA A 8 4.73 -6.18 -9.60
CA ALA A 8 4.21 -5.26 -8.62
C ALA A 8 5.12 -4.03 -8.63
N SER A 9 4.57 -2.84 -8.70
CA SER A 9 5.32 -1.59 -8.59
C SER A 9 4.63 -0.71 -7.58
N ASP A 10 5.39 -0.29 -6.59
CA ASP A 10 4.89 0.53 -5.52
C ASP A 10 4.92 2.00 -5.89
N VAL A 11 3.89 2.72 -5.45
CA VAL A 11 3.78 4.15 -5.63
C VAL A 11 3.57 4.81 -4.28
N TYR A 12 4.54 5.60 -3.87
CA TYR A 12 4.43 6.43 -2.68
C TYR A 12 3.45 7.56 -2.93
N LYS A 13 2.29 7.55 -2.28
CA LYS A 13 1.26 8.54 -2.54
C LYS A 13 1.32 9.73 -1.59
N ARG A 14 1.79 9.53 -0.35
CA ARG A 14 1.79 10.57 0.68
C ARG A 14 2.75 10.26 1.81
N GLN A 15 3.52 11.28 2.23
CA GLN A 15 4.32 11.24 3.44
C GLN A 15 3.99 12.48 4.27
N GLY A 16 3.30 12.29 5.39
CA GLY A 16 2.68 13.42 6.09
C GLY A 16 1.66 14.12 5.17
N ASP A 17 1.87 15.39 4.90
CA ASP A 17 1.02 16.20 4.00
C ASP A 17 1.56 16.35 2.58
N ILE A 18 2.78 15.85 2.31
CA ILE A 18 3.41 15.91 0.99
C ILE A 18 2.79 14.83 0.11
N ARG A 19 2.23 15.25 -1.03
CA ARG A 19 1.61 14.38 -2.03
C ARG A 19 2.27 14.60 -3.37
N TYR A 20 2.45 13.53 -4.18
CA TYR A 20 2.89 13.69 -5.54
C TYR A 20 1.78 14.31 -6.41
N SER A 21 2.21 15.07 -7.40
CA SER A 21 1.36 15.67 -8.44
C SER A 21 1.58 15.08 -9.82
N LYS A 22 2.76 14.48 -10.03
CA LYS A 22 3.17 13.82 -11.26
C LYS A 22 3.41 12.34 -11.00
N PHE A 23 3.11 11.51 -11.98
CA PHE A 23 3.32 10.08 -11.89
C PHE A 23 4.23 9.59 -13.03
N ASP A 24 5.48 9.30 -12.71
CA ASP A 24 6.40 8.59 -13.61
C ASP A 24 6.91 7.31 -12.94
N ARG A 25 6.46 6.17 -13.46
CA ARG A 25 6.85 4.84 -12.95
C ARG A 25 8.37 4.61 -13.04
N LYS A 26 9.05 5.22 -14.01
CA LYS A 26 10.48 4.98 -14.25
C LYS A 26 11.35 5.52 -13.13
N VAL A 27 10.92 6.60 -12.45
CA VAL A 27 11.71 7.25 -11.41
C VAL A 27 11.52 6.62 -10.01
N ILE A 28 10.50 5.79 -9.81
CA ILE A 28 10.16 5.21 -8.49
C ILE A 28 11.38 4.51 -7.86
N ASN A 29 12.06 3.66 -8.62
CA ASN A 29 13.22 2.90 -8.13
C ASN A 29 14.55 3.65 -8.29
N GLN A 30 14.53 4.91 -8.72
CA GLN A 30 15.74 5.73 -8.91
C GLN A 30 15.99 6.71 -7.76
N ASN A 31 15.06 6.81 -6.80
CA ASN A 31 15.19 7.66 -5.63
C ASN A 31 14.94 6.88 -4.33
N SER A 32 15.50 7.39 -3.24
CA SER A 32 15.45 6.72 -1.93
C SER A 32 14.09 6.77 -1.24
N PHE A 33 13.12 7.46 -1.81
CA PHE A 33 11.76 7.58 -1.28
C PHE A 33 10.74 6.75 -2.04
N PHE A 34 11.12 6.13 -3.15
CA PHE A 34 10.21 5.42 -4.05
C PHE A 34 9.05 6.31 -4.52
N THR A 35 9.28 7.64 -4.63
CA THR A 35 8.26 8.56 -5.12
C THR A 35 8.21 8.54 -6.65
N PRO A 36 7.00 8.61 -7.26
CA PRO A 36 6.85 8.71 -8.71
C PRO A 36 7.08 10.14 -9.23
N ASP A 37 7.36 11.09 -8.33
CA ASP A 37 7.55 12.51 -8.62
C ASP A 37 8.93 12.94 -8.11
N GLU A 38 9.91 13.02 -9.01
CA GLU A 38 11.29 13.34 -8.67
C GLU A 38 11.42 14.75 -8.08
N GLU A 39 10.53 15.68 -8.46
CA GLU A 39 10.54 17.05 -7.94
C GLU A 39 10.21 17.13 -6.44
N LEU A 40 9.63 16.07 -5.87
CA LEU A 40 9.34 15.99 -4.42
C LEU A 40 10.53 15.52 -3.58
N VAL A 41 11.56 14.92 -4.17
CA VAL A 41 12.68 14.35 -3.42
C VAL A 41 13.31 15.36 -2.46
N PRO A 42 13.62 16.61 -2.85
CA PRO A 42 14.19 17.59 -1.93
C PRO A 42 13.26 17.90 -0.73
N GLN A 43 11.95 18.02 -0.97
CA GLN A 43 10.97 18.30 0.09
C GLN A 43 10.86 17.13 1.07
N LEU A 44 10.96 15.90 0.58
CA LEU A 44 10.95 14.69 1.41
C LEU A 44 12.24 14.58 2.23
N GLU A 45 13.39 14.92 1.68
CA GLU A 45 14.67 14.98 2.39
C GLU A 45 14.65 16.01 3.51
N ASP A 46 14.12 17.20 3.24
CA ASP A 46 13.96 18.25 4.24
C ASP A 46 13.03 17.82 5.38
N LEU A 47 11.90 17.19 5.06
CA LEU A 47 10.96 16.65 6.05
C LEU A 47 11.65 15.61 6.95
N ILE A 48 12.34 14.63 6.36
CA ILE A 48 13.04 13.59 7.13
C ILE A 48 14.17 14.19 7.99
N THR A 49 14.90 15.15 7.46
CA THR A 49 15.97 15.85 8.20
C THR A 49 15.42 16.63 9.38
N LYS A 50 14.30 17.33 9.19
CA LYS A 50 13.58 18.05 10.26
C LYS A 50 13.13 17.08 11.36
N LEU A 51 12.44 15.99 10.98
CA LEU A 51 11.94 15.00 11.94
C LEU A 51 13.07 14.33 12.74
N ARG A 52 14.20 14.03 12.10
CA ARG A 52 15.39 13.52 12.81
C ARG A 52 15.94 14.48 13.86
N LYS A 53 16.00 15.78 13.54
CA LYS A 53 16.45 16.81 14.47
C LYS A 53 15.46 16.97 15.64
N GLU A 54 14.16 16.94 15.35
CA GLU A 54 13.11 17.08 16.36
C GLU A 54 12.87 15.82 17.19
N GLY A 55 13.45 14.68 16.80
CA GLY A 55 13.23 13.39 17.44
C GLY A 55 11.81 12.86 17.27
N ASP A 56 11.16 13.18 16.15
CA ASP A 56 9.77 12.83 15.82
C ASP A 56 9.66 11.92 14.61
N SER A 57 8.43 11.53 14.27
CA SER A 57 8.14 10.66 13.13
C SER A 57 6.85 11.09 12.41
N VAL A 58 6.66 10.58 11.21
CA VAL A 58 5.48 10.83 10.38
C VAL A 58 4.98 9.52 9.76
N GLY A 59 3.67 9.43 9.54
CA GLY A 59 3.03 8.33 8.83
C GLY A 59 3.18 8.46 7.32
N ALA A 60 2.76 7.41 6.61
CA ALA A 60 2.76 7.37 5.16
C ALA A 60 1.55 6.62 4.62
N GLU A 61 1.17 6.96 3.40
CA GLU A 61 0.30 6.16 2.55
C GLU A 61 1.15 5.55 1.43
N VAL A 62 1.08 4.24 1.26
CA VAL A 62 1.75 3.50 0.19
C VAL A 62 0.68 2.92 -0.72
N THR A 63 0.81 3.08 -2.03
CA THR A 63 -0.02 2.41 -3.02
C THR A 63 0.79 1.28 -3.66
N VAL A 64 0.21 0.10 -3.73
CA VAL A 64 0.77 -1.06 -4.43
C VAL A 64 -0.07 -1.35 -5.66
N ILE A 65 0.59 -1.53 -6.79
CA ILE A 65 -0.06 -1.83 -8.07
C ILE A 65 0.52 -3.13 -8.62
N ALA A 66 -0.31 -4.16 -8.78
CA ALA A 66 0.07 -5.37 -9.47
C ALA A 66 -0.47 -5.33 -10.90
N THR A 67 0.44 -5.30 -11.87
CA THR A 67 0.11 -5.27 -13.30
C THR A 67 0.16 -6.68 -13.90
N ASN A 68 -0.61 -6.91 -14.97
CA ASN A 68 -0.66 -8.19 -15.68
C ASN A 68 -1.11 -9.38 -14.82
N ALA A 69 -1.85 -9.15 -13.75
CA ALA A 69 -2.50 -10.23 -13.03
C ALA A 69 -3.57 -10.87 -13.96
N PRO A 70 -3.58 -12.20 -14.09
CA PRO A 70 -4.60 -12.87 -14.91
C PRO A 70 -5.99 -12.65 -14.34
N ALA A 71 -7.01 -12.59 -15.19
CA ALA A 71 -8.39 -12.61 -14.75
C ALA A 71 -8.75 -13.99 -14.18
N GLY A 72 -9.61 -13.99 -13.15
CA GLY A 72 -10.16 -15.22 -12.57
C GLY A 72 -9.47 -15.70 -11.30
N LEU A 73 -8.55 -14.92 -10.71
CA LEU A 73 -7.94 -15.24 -9.43
C LEU A 73 -8.84 -14.83 -8.29
N GLY A 74 -9.00 -15.68 -7.30
CA GLY A 74 -9.83 -15.47 -6.11
C GLY A 74 -10.84 -16.59 -5.93
N GLU A 75 -11.19 -16.92 -4.70
CA GLU A 75 -12.09 -18.01 -4.35
C GLU A 75 -13.21 -17.52 -3.42
N PRO A 76 -14.33 -17.00 -3.97
CA PRO A 76 -15.50 -16.72 -3.17
C PRO A 76 -16.03 -18.02 -2.51
N VAL A 77 -16.55 -17.98 -1.30
CA VAL A 77 -16.97 -16.83 -0.52
C VAL A 77 -15.87 -16.38 0.47
N PHE A 78 -15.01 -17.28 0.94
CA PHE A 78 -14.12 -17.02 2.08
C PHE A 78 -12.77 -16.47 1.64
N ASP A 79 -12.21 -16.96 0.54
CA ASP A 79 -10.87 -16.60 0.06
C ASP A 79 -10.96 -15.66 -1.16
N ARG A 80 -11.78 -14.62 -1.05
CA ARG A 80 -11.85 -13.57 -2.06
C ARG A 80 -10.51 -12.86 -2.16
N LEU A 81 -10.09 -12.55 -3.38
CA LEU A 81 -8.78 -11.95 -3.64
C LEU A 81 -8.59 -10.59 -2.92
N ASP A 82 -9.64 -9.75 -2.87
CA ASP A 82 -9.60 -8.48 -2.13
C ASP A 82 -9.41 -8.69 -0.62
N ALA A 83 -10.07 -9.70 -0.04
CA ALA A 83 -9.95 -10.03 1.37
C ALA A 83 -8.54 -10.54 1.70
N GLU A 84 -8.00 -11.46 0.89
CA GLU A 84 -6.66 -12.02 1.09
C GLU A 84 -5.55 -10.98 0.88
N ILE A 85 -5.67 -10.10 -0.10
CA ILE A 85 -4.76 -8.96 -0.26
C ILE A 85 -4.82 -8.06 0.98
N CYS A 86 -6.00 -7.69 1.45
CA CYS A 86 -6.16 -6.89 2.66
C CYS A 86 -5.56 -7.59 3.88
N HIS A 87 -5.76 -8.90 4.04
CA HIS A 87 -5.17 -9.69 5.13
C HIS A 87 -3.63 -9.67 5.05
N GLY A 88 -3.05 -9.97 3.89
CA GLY A 88 -1.60 -9.96 3.69
C GLY A 88 -0.99 -8.58 3.97
N LEU A 89 -1.55 -7.52 3.40
CA LEU A 89 -1.04 -6.16 3.57
C LEU A 89 -1.25 -5.62 5.00
N MET A 90 -2.36 -5.98 5.66
CA MET A 90 -2.62 -5.59 7.04
C MET A 90 -1.67 -6.29 8.04
N SER A 91 -1.09 -7.44 7.68
CA SER A 91 -0.12 -8.14 8.52
C SER A 91 1.24 -7.42 8.63
N ILE A 92 1.49 -6.46 7.74
CA ILE A 92 2.72 -5.66 7.76
C ILE A 92 2.73 -4.74 9.00
N ASN A 93 3.83 -4.74 9.73
CA ASN A 93 3.98 -3.89 10.91
C ASN A 93 3.74 -2.41 10.59
N ALA A 94 3.05 -1.70 11.49
CA ALA A 94 2.64 -0.30 11.40
C ALA A 94 1.49 -0.01 10.42
N VAL A 95 1.03 -0.94 9.62
CA VAL A 95 -0.18 -0.76 8.81
C VAL A 95 -1.39 -0.65 9.72
N LYS A 96 -2.28 0.31 9.44
CA LYS A 96 -3.51 0.62 10.19
C LYS A 96 -4.75 0.69 9.33
N GLY A 97 -4.59 0.61 8.02
CA GLY A 97 -5.69 0.57 7.07
C GLY A 97 -5.19 0.06 5.72
N VAL A 98 -6.07 -0.65 5.02
CA VAL A 98 -5.87 -1.09 3.64
C VAL A 98 -7.14 -0.76 2.87
N GLU A 99 -6.98 -0.24 1.66
CA GLU A 99 -8.05 0.05 0.71
C GLU A 99 -7.77 -0.67 -0.61
N ILE A 100 -8.82 -1.15 -1.26
CA ILE A 100 -8.76 -1.69 -2.63
C ILE A 100 -9.42 -0.69 -3.58
N GLY A 101 -8.76 -0.40 -4.71
CA GLY A 101 -9.27 0.55 -5.70
C GLY A 101 -9.47 1.96 -5.13
N GLU A 102 -10.67 2.51 -5.31
CA GLU A 102 -11.05 3.83 -4.78
C GLU A 102 -11.21 3.84 -3.25
N GLY A 103 -11.33 2.65 -2.60
CA GLY A 103 -11.43 2.52 -1.16
C GLY A 103 -12.54 3.37 -0.58
N PHE A 104 -12.27 4.14 0.48
CA PHE A 104 -13.26 4.97 1.16
C PHE A 104 -13.88 6.08 0.28
N LYS A 105 -13.27 6.44 -0.84
CA LYS A 105 -13.87 7.38 -1.79
C LYS A 105 -15.19 6.88 -2.37
N CYS A 106 -15.40 5.57 -2.45
CA CYS A 106 -16.64 4.97 -2.99
C CYS A 106 -17.89 5.43 -2.25
N VAL A 107 -17.77 5.81 -0.97
CA VAL A 107 -18.90 6.24 -0.12
C VAL A 107 -19.61 7.48 -0.67
N SER A 108 -18.87 8.37 -1.35
CA SER A 108 -19.41 9.59 -1.96
C SER A 108 -19.81 9.42 -3.43
N SER A 109 -19.64 8.23 -3.99
CA SER A 109 -19.94 7.94 -5.40
C SER A 109 -21.33 7.35 -5.57
N LEU A 110 -21.99 7.70 -6.65
CA LEU A 110 -23.21 7.00 -7.07
C LEU A 110 -22.83 5.67 -7.75
N GLY A 111 -23.69 4.66 -7.63
CA GLY A 111 -23.43 3.34 -8.24
C GLY A 111 -23.17 3.40 -9.75
N SER A 112 -23.87 4.30 -10.46
CA SER A 112 -23.65 4.53 -11.89
C SER A 112 -22.28 5.15 -12.22
N GLN A 113 -21.66 5.87 -11.27
CA GLN A 113 -20.36 6.50 -11.43
C GLN A 113 -19.21 5.59 -11.01
N PHE A 114 -19.49 4.69 -10.07
CA PHE A 114 -18.49 3.77 -9.52
C PHE A 114 -18.30 2.51 -10.37
N ARG A 115 -19.28 2.15 -11.19
CA ARG A 115 -19.24 0.96 -12.01
C ARG A 115 -18.15 1.05 -13.08
N ASP A 116 -17.26 0.07 -13.12
CA ASP A 116 -16.24 -0.07 -14.16
C ASP A 116 -16.89 -0.64 -15.42
N GLU A 117 -17.23 0.24 -16.34
CA GLU A 117 -17.85 -0.12 -17.62
C GLU A 117 -16.79 -0.70 -18.58
N ILE A 118 -17.25 -1.56 -19.48
CA ILE A 118 -16.40 -2.20 -20.49
C ILE A 118 -16.99 -1.97 -21.89
N ASP A 119 -16.13 -1.68 -22.85
CA ASP A 119 -16.48 -1.64 -24.26
C ASP A 119 -15.52 -2.48 -25.10
N SER A 120 -15.54 -2.32 -26.41
CA SER A 120 -14.67 -3.07 -27.34
C SER A 120 -13.18 -2.76 -27.17
N SER A 121 -12.80 -1.68 -26.49
CA SER A 121 -11.42 -1.32 -26.20
C SER A 121 -10.95 -1.83 -24.83
N GLY A 122 -11.84 -2.33 -23.99
CA GLY A 122 -11.58 -2.83 -22.65
C GLY A 122 -12.33 -2.06 -21.57
N PHE A 123 -11.84 -2.13 -20.33
CA PHE A 123 -12.41 -1.38 -19.21
C PHE A 123 -12.16 0.12 -19.34
N LEU A 124 -13.19 0.92 -19.09
CA LEU A 124 -13.14 2.39 -19.17
C LEU A 124 -12.67 3.05 -17.87
N SER A 125 -12.73 2.32 -16.75
CA SER A 125 -12.30 2.76 -15.41
C SER A 125 -11.78 1.57 -14.60
N ASN A 126 -11.23 1.84 -13.42
CA ASN A 126 -10.74 0.82 -12.49
C ASN A 126 -11.05 1.23 -11.03
N SER A 127 -12.28 1.65 -10.79
CA SER A 127 -12.74 2.10 -9.46
C SER A 127 -12.71 0.98 -8.43
N ALA A 128 -13.03 -0.25 -8.87
CA ALA A 128 -12.97 -1.45 -8.03
C ALA A 128 -11.55 -1.96 -7.77
N GLY A 129 -10.53 -1.38 -8.43
CA GLY A 129 -9.13 -1.77 -8.22
C GLY A 129 -8.78 -3.14 -8.77
N GLY A 130 -9.36 -3.54 -9.90
CA GLY A 130 -9.03 -4.80 -10.60
C GLY A 130 -9.68 -6.05 -10.02
N ILE A 131 -10.60 -5.91 -9.04
CA ILE A 131 -11.26 -7.03 -8.37
C ILE A 131 -12.76 -6.77 -8.31
N LEU A 132 -13.55 -7.66 -8.89
CA LEU A 132 -15.01 -7.64 -8.86
C LEU A 132 -15.53 -8.95 -8.29
N GLY A 133 -16.43 -8.87 -7.31
CA GLY A 133 -16.99 -10.05 -6.65
C GLY A 133 -15.96 -10.93 -5.94
N GLY A 134 -14.79 -10.39 -5.62
CA GLY A 134 -13.67 -11.12 -5.03
C GLY A 134 -12.76 -11.83 -6.03
N ILE A 135 -12.93 -11.57 -7.33
CA ILE A 135 -12.20 -12.21 -8.42
C ILE A 135 -11.50 -11.15 -9.28
N SER A 136 -10.23 -11.39 -9.66
CA SER A 136 -9.49 -10.48 -10.53
C SER A 136 -10.12 -10.37 -11.91
N THR A 137 -10.15 -9.14 -12.44
CA THR A 137 -10.75 -8.82 -13.75
C THR A 137 -9.75 -8.85 -14.91
N GLY A 138 -8.46 -8.95 -14.61
CA GLY A 138 -7.38 -8.77 -15.59
C GLY A 138 -6.89 -7.33 -15.70
N GLN A 139 -7.54 -6.38 -15.02
CA GLN A 139 -7.03 -5.03 -14.85
C GLN A 139 -5.91 -4.99 -13.80
N ASP A 140 -5.20 -3.86 -13.72
CA ASP A 140 -4.25 -3.64 -12.64
C ASP A 140 -4.93 -3.72 -11.27
N ILE A 141 -4.35 -4.49 -10.35
CA ILE A 141 -4.85 -4.60 -8.99
C ILE A 141 -4.22 -3.48 -8.17
N LEU A 142 -5.08 -2.64 -7.56
CA LEU A 142 -4.66 -1.50 -6.77
C LEU A 142 -5.03 -1.67 -5.30
N ALA A 143 -4.03 -1.57 -4.43
CA ALA A 143 -4.22 -1.49 -2.99
C ALA A 143 -3.47 -0.29 -2.40
N LYS A 144 -4.04 0.31 -1.34
CA LYS A 144 -3.43 1.42 -0.60
C LYS A 144 -3.31 1.06 0.86
N LEU A 145 -2.17 1.41 1.46
CA LEU A 145 -1.87 1.13 2.85
C LEU A 145 -1.65 2.43 3.62
N ALA A 146 -2.29 2.55 4.77
CA ALA A 146 -2.02 3.61 5.73
C ALA A 146 -1.07 3.10 6.82
N LEU A 147 0.11 3.69 6.91
CA LEU A 147 1.11 3.35 7.93
C LEU A 147 1.14 4.43 9.01
N LYS A 148 1.01 4.02 10.28
CA LYS A 148 1.12 4.94 11.39
C LYS A 148 2.55 5.47 11.57
N PRO A 149 2.75 6.65 12.16
CA PRO A 149 4.06 7.11 12.60
C PRO A 149 4.67 6.12 13.60
N THR A 150 5.99 6.05 13.65
CA THR A 150 6.72 5.33 14.68
C THR A 150 6.43 5.95 16.04
N SER A 151 5.94 5.17 17.00
CA SER A 151 5.64 5.66 18.35
C SER A 151 6.86 5.66 19.29
N SER A 152 7.88 4.85 18.99
CA SER A 152 9.14 4.84 19.74
C SER A 152 10.04 5.99 19.28
N ILE A 153 9.78 7.20 19.74
CA ILE A 153 10.48 8.44 19.38
C ILE A 153 11.20 9.02 20.60
N ARG A 154 12.09 10.02 20.35
CA ARG A 154 12.85 10.66 21.41
C ARG A 154 12.03 11.68 22.23
N LYS A 155 10.89 12.12 21.70
CA LYS A 155 9.98 13.00 22.45
C LYS A 155 9.43 12.24 23.65
N SER A 156 9.46 12.90 24.83
CA SER A 156 8.88 12.36 26.04
C SER A 156 7.37 12.19 25.91
N GLY A 157 6.87 11.10 26.42
CA GLY A 157 5.45 10.76 26.46
C GLY A 157 5.06 10.26 27.86
N ARG A 158 3.82 10.49 28.27
CA ARG A 158 3.29 10.01 29.55
C ARG A 158 2.87 8.54 29.44
N THR A 159 3.17 7.79 30.49
CA THR A 159 2.75 6.40 30.65
C THR A 159 2.57 6.06 32.12
N LEU A 160 2.21 4.82 32.42
CA LEU A 160 2.17 4.30 33.79
C LEU A 160 3.33 3.31 34.01
N ASN A 161 3.92 3.35 35.20
CA ASN A 161 4.85 2.34 35.63
C ASN A 161 4.11 1.06 36.11
N THR A 162 4.83 0.04 36.53
CA THR A 162 4.26 -1.26 36.96
C THR A 162 3.41 -1.20 38.22
N VAL A 163 3.50 -0.11 38.99
CA VAL A 163 2.71 0.13 40.21
C VAL A 163 1.56 1.12 39.99
N GLY A 164 1.35 1.56 38.71
CA GLY A 164 0.21 2.41 38.34
C GLY A 164 0.45 3.91 38.52
N GLU A 165 1.68 4.36 38.73
CA GLU A 165 2.00 5.78 38.85
C GLU A 165 2.32 6.40 37.47
N GLU A 166 1.92 7.65 37.27
CA GLU A 166 2.23 8.41 36.06
C GLU A 166 3.74 8.72 35.99
N VAL A 167 4.35 8.35 34.88
CA VAL A 167 5.77 8.63 34.60
C VAL A 167 5.95 9.09 33.17
N GLU A 168 7.05 9.79 32.91
CA GLU A 168 7.48 10.12 31.55
C GLU A 168 8.45 9.07 31.02
N VAL A 169 8.26 8.72 29.75
CA VAL A 169 9.15 7.82 29.03
C VAL A 169 9.58 8.46 27.71
N SER A 170 10.86 8.32 27.40
CA SER A 170 11.41 8.61 26.07
C SER A 170 12.17 7.41 25.58
N THR A 171 12.06 7.11 24.29
CA THR A 171 12.77 5.96 23.71
C THR A 171 14.14 6.41 23.21
N THR A 172 15.19 5.71 23.66
CA THR A 172 16.56 5.92 23.18
C THR A 172 16.87 4.93 22.06
N GLY A 173 17.72 5.32 21.12
CA GLY A 173 18.16 4.45 20.02
C GLY A 173 17.93 5.07 18.63
N ARG A 174 18.11 4.25 17.61
CA ARG A 174 17.87 4.63 16.22
C ARG A 174 16.41 4.36 15.85
N HIS A 175 15.70 5.39 15.43
CA HIS A 175 14.32 5.28 14.98
C HIS A 175 14.21 5.81 13.54
N ASP A 176 13.33 5.16 12.75
CA ASP A 176 13.00 5.66 11.42
C ASP A 176 11.99 6.81 11.53
N PRO A 177 12.32 7.99 10.99
CA PRO A 177 11.37 9.11 10.98
C PRO A 177 10.10 8.81 10.18
N CYS A 178 10.20 7.89 9.20
CA CYS A 178 9.08 7.39 8.43
C CYS A 178 9.29 5.92 8.05
N VAL A 179 8.48 5.03 8.59
CA VAL A 179 8.55 3.59 8.27
C VAL A 179 8.01 3.28 6.88
N GLY A 180 7.23 4.19 6.28
CA GLY A 180 6.65 4.02 4.97
C GLY A 180 7.69 3.76 3.88
N ILE A 181 8.86 4.40 3.94
CA ILE A 181 9.95 4.18 2.97
C ILE A 181 10.38 2.71 2.92
N ARG A 182 10.49 2.07 4.07
CA ARG A 182 10.85 0.64 4.16
C ARG A 182 9.67 -0.29 3.87
N ALA A 183 8.46 0.19 4.06
CA ALA A 183 7.25 -0.59 3.81
C ALA A 183 7.01 -0.81 2.31
N VAL A 184 7.55 0.03 1.44
CA VAL A 184 7.37 -0.07 -0.01
C VAL A 184 7.76 -1.47 -0.53
N PRO A 185 9.00 -1.93 -0.48
CA PRO A 185 9.38 -3.25 -0.98
C PRO A 185 8.71 -4.40 -0.20
N ILE A 186 8.33 -4.19 1.06
CA ILE A 186 7.64 -5.20 1.85
C ILE A 186 6.20 -5.37 1.34
N ALA A 187 5.50 -4.27 1.06
CA ALA A 187 4.15 -4.28 0.53
C ALA A 187 4.11 -4.91 -0.87
N GLU A 188 5.10 -4.61 -1.70
CA GLU A 188 5.30 -5.23 -3.01
C GLU A 188 5.43 -6.76 -2.89
N ALA A 189 6.32 -7.22 -2.02
CA ALA A 189 6.53 -8.64 -1.78
C ALA A 189 5.26 -9.34 -1.26
N MET A 190 4.53 -8.72 -0.32
CA MET A 190 3.29 -9.29 0.21
C MET A 190 2.18 -9.36 -0.83
N MET A 191 2.03 -8.33 -1.67
CA MET A 191 1.10 -8.36 -2.80
C MET A 191 1.45 -9.50 -3.76
N ALA A 192 2.73 -9.62 -4.14
CA ALA A 192 3.20 -10.68 -5.04
C ALA A 192 2.98 -12.08 -4.46
N ILE A 193 3.23 -12.29 -3.17
CA ILE A 193 3.01 -13.59 -2.49
C ILE A 193 1.53 -13.94 -2.50
N THR A 194 0.64 -13.00 -2.17
CA THR A 194 -0.80 -13.24 -2.15
C THR A 194 -1.34 -13.58 -3.55
N ILE A 195 -0.94 -12.82 -4.57
CA ILE A 195 -1.36 -13.10 -5.96
C ILE A 195 -0.81 -14.44 -6.44
N LEU A 196 0.44 -14.76 -6.09
CA LEU A 196 1.05 -16.05 -6.47
C LEU A 196 0.32 -17.23 -5.84
N ASP A 197 -0.10 -17.13 -4.57
CA ASP A 197 -0.87 -18.18 -3.91
C ASP A 197 -2.19 -18.44 -4.66
N HIS A 198 -2.95 -17.40 -4.97
CA HIS A 198 -4.18 -17.52 -5.77
C HIS A 198 -3.92 -18.04 -7.18
N TYR A 199 -2.83 -17.65 -7.82
CA TYR A 199 -2.43 -18.17 -9.13
C TYR A 199 -2.14 -19.68 -9.07
N LEU A 200 -1.44 -20.14 -8.05
CA LEU A 200 -1.16 -21.58 -7.87
C LEU A 200 -2.43 -22.37 -7.57
N ARG A 201 -3.37 -21.82 -6.79
CA ARG A 201 -4.68 -22.43 -6.55
C ARG A 201 -5.49 -22.53 -7.85
N ASP A 202 -5.55 -21.47 -8.66
CA ASP A 202 -6.22 -21.48 -9.97
C ASP A 202 -5.61 -22.56 -10.90
N ARG A 203 -4.29 -22.65 -10.94
CA ARG A 203 -3.58 -23.68 -11.72
C ARG A 203 -3.90 -25.09 -11.27
N ALA A 204 -3.99 -25.30 -9.96
CA ALA A 204 -4.30 -26.62 -9.40
C ALA A 204 -5.74 -27.07 -9.68
N GLN A 205 -6.70 -26.13 -9.70
CA GLN A 205 -8.11 -26.43 -9.87
C GLN A 205 -8.56 -26.43 -11.32
N ASN A 206 -8.06 -25.52 -12.15
CA ASN A 206 -8.58 -25.27 -13.49
C ASN A 206 -7.69 -25.81 -14.61
N HIS A 207 -6.53 -26.39 -14.33
CA HIS A 207 -5.61 -26.98 -15.32
C HIS A 207 -5.24 -26.05 -16.50
N ARG A 208 -5.18 -24.72 -16.27
CA ARG A 208 -4.88 -23.70 -17.29
C ARG A 208 -3.38 -23.48 -17.50
#